data_e5cffc47d6ac46d21f14b657710c16e5
#
_entry.id   e5cffc47d6ac46d21f14b657710c16e5
#
_cell.length_a   1.000
_cell.length_b   1.000
_cell.length_c   1.000
_cell.angle_alpha   90.00
_cell.angle_beta   90.00
_cell.angle_gamma   90.00
#
_symmetry.space_group_name_H-M   'P 1'
#
loop_
_entity.id
_entity.type
_entity.pdbx_description
1 polymer ?
#
loop_
_entity_poly.entity_id
_entity_poly.type
_entity_poly.pdbx_seq_one_letter_code
_entity_poly.pdbx_strand_id
1 'polypeptide(L)'
;NSGDKSPAWKLANNVLNITAISLAIVSFFGIIFTPALAPLIAPGFSEASQQMVINFTRIMFGSTILLGLSMVIGGVLQSLRAFFLYSLAPIFYNVGIIIGATVLVPLWGINGLAWGVVLGAFLHFSLQTYSAYANGYRWQWYFNLKDKETKLMGKLMIPRALGLAIS
;
A
#
# COMPACT_ATOMS: atom_id res chain seq x y z
N ASN A 1 -10.25 17.77 27.91
CA ASN A 1 -10.28 18.56 26.64
C ASN A 1 -10.12 17.59 25.47
N SER A 2 -11.22 17.03 25.01
CA SER A 2 -11.29 16.37 23.71
C SER A 2 -11.25 17.48 22.64
N GLY A 3 -10.04 17.91 22.27
CA GLY A 3 -9.84 18.85 21.18
C GLY A 3 -10.58 18.35 19.93
N ASP A 4 -11.22 19.24 19.21
CA ASP A 4 -11.95 18.93 17.99
C ASP A 4 -11.01 18.21 17.01
N LYS A 5 -11.19 16.89 16.86
CA LYS A 5 -10.40 16.04 15.94
C LYS A 5 -10.80 16.21 14.48
N SER A 6 -11.83 17.02 14.21
CA SER A 6 -12.37 17.25 12.87
C SER A 6 -11.32 17.70 11.83
N PRO A 7 -10.41 18.68 12.13
CA PRO A 7 -9.39 19.08 11.18
C PRO A 7 -8.38 17.96 10.89
N ALA A 8 -7.96 17.21 11.91
CA ALA A 8 -7.03 16.11 11.76
C ALA A 8 -7.63 14.96 10.92
N TRP A 9 -8.91 14.65 11.11
CA TRP A 9 -9.61 13.65 10.30
C TRP A 9 -9.79 14.10 8.84
N LYS A 10 -10.05 15.38 8.61
CA LYS A 10 -10.10 15.94 7.25
C LYS A 10 -8.77 15.79 6.54
N LEU A 11 -7.66 16.12 7.21
CA LEU A 11 -6.32 15.96 6.65
C LEU A 11 -6.01 14.49 6.36
N ALA A 12 -6.27 13.58 7.31
CA ALA A 12 -6.05 12.15 7.13
C ALA A 12 -6.86 11.60 5.94
N ASN A 13 -8.13 11.97 5.82
CA ASN A 13 -8.98 11.58 4.70
C ASN A 13 -8.50 12.16 3.36
N ASN A 14 -8.06 13.42 3.35
CA ASN A 14 -7.53 14.06 2.14
C ASN A 14 -6.26 13.33 1.65
N VAL A 15 -5.32 13.07 2.54
CA VAL A 15 -4.08 12.36 2.22
C VAL A 15 -4.39 10.93 1.77
N LEU A 16 -5.30 10.21 2.44
CA LEU A 16 -5.71 8.86 2.07
C LEU A 16 -6.32 8.81 0.67
N ASN A 17 -7.25 9.72 0.36
CA ASN A 17 -7.93 9.76 -0.93
C ASN A 17 -6.97 10.17 -2.06
N ILE A 18 -6.09 11.15 -1.83
CA ILE A 18 -5.05 11.54 -2.80
C ILE A 18 -4.11 10.35 -3.06
N THR A 19 -3.65 9.68 -2.00
CA THR A 19 -2.78 8.51 -2.11
C THR A 19 -3.48 7.38 -2.87
N ALA A 20 -4.75 7.10 -2.56
CA ALA A 20 -5.54 6.07 -3.26
C ALA A 20 -5.63 6.33 -4.76
N ILE A 21 -5.97 7.55 -5.15
CA ILE A 21 -6.08 7.94 -6.57
C ILE A 21 -4.70 7.86 -7.24
N SER A 22 -3.66 8.40 -6.60
CA SER A 22 -2.31 8.39 -7.16
C SER A 22 -1.79 6.97 -7.36
N LEU A 23 -1.96 6.08 -6.37
CA LEU A 23 -1.56 4.68 -6.47
C LEU A 23 -2.40 3.92 -7.51
N ALA A 24 -3.69 4.20 -7.62
CA ALA A 24 -4.53 3.60 -8.65
C ALA A 24 -4.06 3.99 -10.07
N ILE A 25 -3.74 5.27 -10.29
CA ILE A 25 -3.22 5.77 -11.57
C ILE A 25 -1.86 5.14 -11.87
N VAL A 26 -0.92 5.18 -10.92
CA VAL A 26 0.43 4.61 -11.11
C VAL A 26 0.34 3.11 -11.37
N SER A 27 -0.47 2.38 -10.61
CA SER A 27 -0.67 0.94 -10.79
C SER A 27 -1.33 0.61 -12.13
N PHE A 28 -2.31 1.40 -12.55
CA PHE A 28 -2.96 1.24 -13.86
C PHE A 28 -1.95 1.34 -15.01
N PHE A 29 -1.16 2.41 -15.03
CA PHE A 29 -0.10 2.55 -16.02
C PHE A 29 0.99 1.50 -15.87
N GLY A 30 1.40 1.18 -14.63
CA GLY A 30 2.36 0.13 -14.36
C GLY A 30 1.93 -1.23 -14.93
N ILE A 31 0.68 -1.63 -14.73
CA ILE A 31 0.10 -2.87 -15.27
C ILE A 31 0.13 -2.88 -16.81
N ILE A 32 -0.22 -1.75 -17.44
CA ILE A 32 -0.22 -1.63 -18.91
C ILE A 32 1.19 -1.70 -19.46
N PHE A 33 2.14 -0.98 -18.86
CA PHE A 33 3.51 -0.89 -19.36
C PHE A 33 4.41 -2.04 -18.91
N THR A 34 3.96 -2.90 -17.99
CA THR A 34 4.76 -4.06 -17.51
C THR A 34 5.37 -4.91 -18.63
N PRO A 35 4.63 -5.26 -19.73
CA PRO A 35 5.23 -6.05 -20.82
C PRO A 35 6.38 -5.34 -21.54
N ALA A 36 6.32 -4.03 -21.65
CA ALA A 36 7.38 -3.23 -22.28
C ALA A 36 8.60 -3.07 -21.36
N LEU A 37 8.37 -3.06 -20.03
CA LEU A 37 9.43 -2.90 -19.03
C LEU A 37 10.12 -4.22 -18.67
N ALA A 38 9.44 -5.35 -18.76
CA ALA A 38 9.97 -6.65 -18.37
C ALA A 38 11.29 -7.02 -19.07
N PRO A 39 11.45 -6.84 -20.40
CA PRO A 39 12.73 -7.09 -21.08
C PRO A 39 13.87 -6.18 -20.63
N LEU A 40 13.55 -4.95 -20.20
CA LEU A 40 14.54 -3.98 -19.72
C LEU A 40 15.04 -4.33 -18.30
N ILE A 41 14.14 -4.88 -17.46
CA ILE A 41 14.44 -5.23 -16.07
C ILE A 41 15.11 -6.59 -15.98
N ALA A 42 14.72 -7.53 -16.85
CA ALA A 42 15.24 -8.90 -16.88
C ALA A 42 15.80 -9.25 -18.28
N PRO A 43 16.87 -8.61 -18.75
CA PRO A 43 17.48 -8.90 -20.04
C PRO A 43 18.05 -10.34 -20.03
N GLY A 44 17.81 -11.07 -21.11
CA GLY A 44 18.32 -12.44 -21.25
C GLY A 44 17.44 -13.54 -20.64
N PHE A 45 16.29 -13.20 -20.06
CA PHE A 45 15.29 -14.20 -19.65
C PHE A 45 14.61 -14.82 -20.89
N SER A 46 14.29 -16.12 -20.82
CA SER A 46 13.47 -16.78 -21.81
C SER A 46 12.08 -16.15 -21.85
N GLU A 47 11.36 -16.29 -22.97
CA GLU A 47 10.00 -15.77 -23.12
C GLU A 47 9.06 -16.25 -21.98
N ALA A 48 9.18 -17.53 -21.59
CA ALA A 48 8.40 -18.09 -20.50
C ALA A 48 8.71 -17.40 -19.15
N SER A 49 9.98 -17.12 -18.89
CA SER A 49 10.39 -16.40 -17.66
C SER A 49 9.95 -14.95 -17.68
N GLN A 50 10.03 -14.28 -18.82
CA GLN A 50 9.53 -12.90 -18.97
C GLN A 50 8.02 -12.84 -18.74
N GLN A 51 7.25 -13.78 -19.30
CA GLN A 51 5.80 -13.85 -19.06
C GLN A 51 5.46 -14.07 -17.59
N MET A 52 6.26 -14.84 -16.86
CA MET A 52 6.12 -15.02 -15.42
C MET A 52 6.37 -13.70 -14.67
N VAL A 53 7.43 -12.98 -15.00
CA VAL A 53 7.72 -11.65 -14.43
C VAL A 53 6.56 -10.68 -14.67
N ILE A 54 6.02 -10.65 -15.90
CA ILE A 54 4.87 -9.81 -16.25
C ILE A 54 3.66 -10.13 -15.37
N ASN A 55 3.31 -11.42 -15.26
CA ASN A 55 2.15 -11.85 -14.48
C ASN A 55 2.32 -11.51 -13.00
N PHE A 56 3.49 -11.79 -12.41
CA PHE A 56 3.79 -11.46 -11.03
C PHE A 56 3.70 -9.98 -10.76
N THR A 57 4.34 -9.17 -11.59
CA THR A 57 4.35 -7.71 -11.44
C THR A 57 2.94 -7.16 -11.48
N ARG A 58 2.10 -7.62 -12.41
CA ARG A 58 0.70 -7.20 -12.53
C ARG A 58 -0.11 -7.54 -11.28
N ILE A 59 0.03 -8.76 -10.75
CA ILE A 59 -0.65 -9.18 -9.52
C ILE A 59 -0.16 -8.33 -8.34
N MET A 60 1.14 -8.11 -8.22
CA MET A 60 1.75 -7.38 -7.11
C MET A 60 1.42 -5.89 -7.07
N PHE A 61 0.97 -5.27 -8.17
CA PHE A 61 0.42 -3.91 -8.13
C PHE A 61 -0.78 -3.80 -7.18
N GLY A 62 -1.57 -4.88 -7.02
CA GLY A 62 -2.64 -4.94 -6.01
C GLY A 62 -2.10 -4.77 -4.57
N SER A 63 -0.99 -5.43 -4.24
CA SER A 63 -0.36 -5.29 -2.92
C SER A 63 0.22 -3.89 -2.72
N THR A 64 0.76 -3.27 -3.76
CA THR A 64 1.31 -1.91 -3.71
C THR A 64 0.25 -0.88 -3.31
N ILE A 65 -0.96 -0.99 -3.86
CA ILE A 65 -2.09 -0.11 -3.49
C ILE A 65 -2.44 -0.31 -2.02
N LEU A 66 -2.63 -1.56 -1.59
CA LEU A 66 -3.05 -1.89 -0.22
C LEU A 66 -2.00 -1.45 0.81
N LEU A 67 -0.73 -1.72 0.56
CA LEU A 67 0.36 -1.33 1.46
C LEU A 67 0.55 0.19 1.49
N GLY A 68 0.43 0.86 0.34
CA GLY A 68 0.50 2.33 0.29
C GLY A 68 -0.62 3.00 1.10
N LEU A 69 -1.85 2.49 1.01
CA LEU A 69 -2.96 2.95 1.87
C LEU A 69 -2.71 2.62 3.34
N SER A 70 -2.16 1.44 3.63
CA SER A 70 -1.77 1.05 4.98
C SER A 70 -0.76 2.02 5.60
N MET A 71 0.19 2.56 4.82
CA MET A 71 1.16 3.54 5.33
C MET A 71 0.47 4.81 5.83
N VAL A 72 -0.55 5.30 5.13
CA VAL A 72 -1.32 6.48 5.57
C VAL A 72 -2.10 6.17 6.85
N ILE A 73 -2.80 5.03 6.89
CA ILE A 73 -3.54 4.59 8.09
C ILE A 73 -2.58 4.35 9.26
N GLY A 74 -1.42 3.76 8.99
CA GLY A 74 -0.36 3.58 9.98
C GLY A 74 0.10 4.90 10.61
N GLY A 75 0.24 5.97 9.80
CA GLY A 75 0.51 7.32 10.30
C GLY A 75 -0.59 7.85 11.22
N VAL A 76 -1.85 7.61 10.88
CA VAL A 76 -2.99 7.91 11.75
C VAL A 76 -2.90 7.16 13.08
N LEU A 77 -2.64 5.85 13.04
CA LEU A 77 -2.51 5.02 14.25
C LEU A 77 -1.36 5.47 15.15
N GLN A 78 -0.22 5.83 14.57
CA GLN A 78 0.92 6.38 15.30
C GLN A 78 0.55 7.71 15.99
N SER A 79 -0.16 8.60 15.32
CA SER A 79 -0.63 9.87 15.91
C SER A 79 -1.60 9.65 17.06
N LEU A 80 -2.38 8.58 17.02
CA LEU A 80 -3.31 8.16 18.07
C LEU A 80 -2.66 7.33 19.19
N ARG A 81 -1.36 7.04 19.06
CA ARG A 81 -0.61 6.14 19.95
C ARG A 81 -1.19 4.72 20.04
N ALA A 82 -1.89 4.28 19.01
CA ALA A 82 -2.50 2.95 18.92
C ALA A 82 -1.50 1.93 18.34
N PHE A 83 -0.42 1.66 19.07
CA PHE A 83 0.73 0.90 18.58
C PHE A 83 0.49 -0.60 18.51
N PHE A 84 -0.38 -1.16 19.33
CA PHE A 84 -0.52 -2.62 19.47
C PHE A 84 -0.88 -3.29 18.13
N LEU A 85 -2.03 -2.96 17.55
CA LEU A 85 -2.47 -3.55 16.27
C LEU A 85 -1.62 -3.09 15.09
N TYR A 86 -1.06 -1.88 15.17
CA TYR A 86 -0.08 -1.41 14.19
C TYR A 86 1.14 -2.33 14.12
N SER A 87 1.67 -2.75 15.28
CA SER A 87 2.84 -3.64 15.35
C SER A 87 2.53 -5.09 14.95
N LEU A 88 1.27 -5.52 15.04
CA LEU A 88 0.85 -6.85 14.59
C LEU A 88 0.65 -6.95 13.08
N ALA A 89 0.39 -5.84 12.40
CA ALA A 89 0.07 -5.85 10.98
C ALA A 89 1.14 -6.53 10.09
N PRO A 90 2.46 -6.36 10.32
CA PRO A 90 3.49 -7.10 9.57
C PRO A 90 3.44 -8.62 9.77
N ILE A 91 3.00 -9.09 10.92
CA ILE A 91 2.82 -10.54 11.18
C ILE A 91 1.72 -11.09 10.27
N PHE A 92 0.59 -10.40 10.18
CA PHE A 92 -0.51 -10.78 9.30
C PHE A 92 -0.13 -10.71 7.81
N TYR A 93 0.73 -9.78 7.44
CA TYR A 93 1.31 -9.75 6.10
C TYR A 93 2.09 -11.03 5.79
N ASN A 94 2.97 -11.45 6.70
CA ASN A 94 3.73 -12.69 6.55
C ASN A 94 2.84 -13.95 6.54
N VAL A 95 1.77 -13.99 7.35
CA VAL A 95 0.77 -15.07 7.31
C VAL A 95 0.17 -15.20 5.92
N GLY A 96 -0.18 -14.10 5.26
CA GLY A 96 -0.67 -14.12 3.89
C GLY A 96 0.34 -14.72 2.90
N ILE A 97 1.63 -14.37 3.02
CA ILE A 97 2.71 -14.94 2.19
C ILE A 97 2.85 -16.44 2.44
N ILE A 98 2.81 -16.88 3.70
CA ILE A 98 2.89 -18.30 4.06
C ILE A 98 1.70 -19.06 3.46
N ILE A 99 0.49 -18.56 3.57
CA ILE A 99 -0.70 -19.14 2.92
C ILE A 99 -0.49 -19.19 1.39
N GLY A 100 0.06 -18.14 0.80
CA GLY A 100 0.43 -18.11 -0.61
C GLY A 100 1.33 -19.28 -1.00
N ALA A 101 2.43 -19.46 -0.26
CA ALA A 101 3.41 -20.49 -0.54
C ALA A 101 2.89 -21.92 -0.27
N THR A 102 2.11 -22.12 0.79
CA THR A 102 1.71 -23.47 1.23
C THR A 102 0.38 -23.94 0.65
N VAL A 103 -0.54 -23.01 0.38
CA VAL A 103 -1.90 -23.32 -0.09
C VAL A 103 -2.12 -22.89 -1.54
N LEU A 104 -1.78 -21.64 -1.88
CA LEU A 104 -2.11 -21.12 -3.22
C LEU A 104 -1.14 -21.61 -4.29
N VAL A 105 0.13 -21.84 -3.98
CA VAL A 105 1.09 -22.40 -4.95
C VAL A 105 0.69 -23.80 -5.40
N PRO A 106 0.29 -24.74 -4.54
CA PRO A 106 -0.24 -26.04 -4.98
C PRO A 106 -1.49 -25.96 -5.87
N LEU A 107 -2.33 -24.92 -5.69
CA LEU A 107 -3.59 -24.75 -6.43
C LEU A 107 -3.41 -23.99 -7.76
N TRP A 108 -2.58 -22.94 -7.78
CA TRP A 108 -2.47 -21.99 -8.90
C TRP A 108 -1.05 -21.90 -9.46
N GLY A 109 -0.17 -22.85 -9.09
CA GLY A 109 1.22 -22.80 -9.46
C GLY A 109 1.93 -21.60 -8.84
N ILE A 110 3.05 -21.23 -9.44
CA ILE A 110 3.92 -20.17 -8.92
C ILE A 110 3.20 -18.80 -8.73
N ASN A 111 2.15 -18.53 -9.51
CA ASN A 111 1.32 -17.32 -9.35
C ASN A 111 0.64 -17.24 -7.96
N GLY A 112 0.43 -18.38 -7.32
CA GLY A 112 -0.09 -18.44 -5.95
C GLY A 112 0.76 -17.68 -4.95
N LEU A 113 2.07 -17.58 -5.17
CA LEU A 113 2.96 -16.79 -4.31
C LEU A 113 2.65 -15.29 -4.42
N ALA A 114 2.46 -14.78 -5.63
CA ALA A 114 2.10 -13.36 -5.83
C ALA A 114 0.74 -13.04 -5.20
N TRP A 115 -0.24 -13.92 -5.33
CA TRP A 115 -1.54 -13.79 -4.66
C TRP A 115 -1.43 -13.89 -3.14
N GLY A 116 -0.48 -14.66 -2.62
CA GLY A 116 -0.16 -14.71 -1.19
C GLY A 116 0.33 -13.36 -0.66
N VAL A 117 1.16 -12.67 -1.44
CA VAL A 117 1.60 -11.30 -1.12
C VAL A 117 0.43 -10.33 -1.10
N VAL A 118 -0.48 -10.40 -2.08
CA VAL A 118 -1.70 -9.57 -2.12
C VAL A 118 -2.61 -9.88 -0.92
N LEU A 119 -2.79 -11.15 -0.59
CA LEU A 119 -3.54 -11.57 0.60
C LEU A 119 -2.90 -11.00 1.88
N GLY A 120 -1.58 -11.10 2.00
CA GLY A 120 -0.84 -10.52 3.13
C GLY A 120 -1.04 -9.01 3.23
N ALA A 121 -0.95 -8.29 2.11
CA ALA A 121 -1.21 -6.86 2.05
C ALA A 121 -2.65 -6.51 2.46
N PHE A 122 -3.61 -7.32 2.04
CA PHE A 122 -5.02 -7.18 2.42
C PHE A 122 -5.23 -7.38 3.93
N LEU A 123 -4.66 -8.43 4.51
CA LEU A 123 -4.73 -8.69 5.96
C LEU A 123 -4.08 -7.56 6.75
N HIS A 124 -2.91 -7.09 6.31
CA HIS A 124 -2.20 -5.97 6.91
C HIS A 124 -3.06 -4.69 6.90
N PHE A 125 -3.60 -4.32 5.74
CA PHE A 125 -4.46 -3.16 5.56
C PHE A 125 -5.74 -3.27 6.41
N SER A 126 -6.38 -4.44 6.41
CA SER A 126 -7.63 -4.67 7.15
C SER A 126 -7.43 -4.52 8.66
N LEU A 127 -6.33 -5.05 9.19
CA LEU A 127 -6.02 -4.95 10.62
C LEU A 127 -5.77 -3.50 11.06
N GLN A 128 -5.02 -2.75 10.26
CA GLN A 128 -4.76 -1.34 10.54
C GLN A 128 -6.03 -0.48 10.41
N THR A 129 -6.84 -0.75 9.39
CA THR A 129 -8.12 -0.05 9.17
C THR A 129 -9.07 -0.33 10.34
N TYR A 130 -9.20 -1.59 10.76
CA TYR A 130 -9.98 -1.95 11.94
C TYR A 130 -9.52 -1.18 13.18
N SER A 131 -8.20 -1.15 13.43
CA SER A 131 -7.62 -0.40 14.53
C SER A 131 -7.94 1.10 14.47
N ALA A 132 -7.83 1.71 13.29
CA ALA A 132 -8.15 3.12 13.10
C ALA A 132 -9.62 3.41 13.41
N TYR A 133 -10.53 2.59 12.93
CA TYR A 133 -11.97 2.72 13.21
C TYR A 133 -12.29 2.52 14.70
N ALA A 134 -11.66 1.56 15.37
CA ALA A 134 -11.80 1.33 16.80
C ALA A 134 -11.32 2.54 17.65
N ASN A 135 -10.34 3.30 17.14
CA ASN A 135 -9.83 4.52 17.78
C ASN A 135 -10.54 5.80 17.31
N GLY A 136 -11.70 5.66 16.64
CA GLY A 136 -12.58 6.77 16.32
C GLY A 136 -12.34 7.42 14.96
N TYR A 137 -11.39 6.92 14.16
CA TYR A 137 -11.27 7.34 12.77
C TYR A 137 -12.55 6.97 12.00
N ARG A 138 -12.97 7.86 11.10
CA ARG A 138 -14.06 7.59 10.17
C ARG A 138 -13.65 8.08 8.79
N TRP A 139 -13.64 7.18 7.84
CA TRP A 139 -13.36 7.53 6.46
C TRP A 139 -14.47 8.41 5.89
N GLN A 140 -14.06 9.46 5.18
CA GLN A 140 -14.94 10.38 4.46
C GLN A 140 -14.29 10.72 3.13
N TRP A 141 -15.10 10.83 2.10
CA TRP A 141 -14.62 11.30 0.82
C TRP A 141 -14.33 12.80 0.92
N TYR A 142 -13.07 13.14 1.04
CA TYR A 142 -12.60 14.52 1.03
C TYR A 142 -11.37 14.61 0.14
N PHE A 143 -11.44 15.47 -0.91
CA PHE A 143 -10.39 15.61 -1.90
C PHE A 143 -10.13 17.08 -2.17
N ASN A 144 -8.99 17.60 -1.72
CA ASN A 144 -8.58 18.98 -1.91
C ASN A 144 -7.06 19.09 -2.06
N LEU A 145 -6.59 19.22 -3.31
CA LEU A 145 -5.16 19.41 -3.61
C LEU A 145 -4.63 20.80 -3.21
N LYS A 146 -5.53 21.77 -2.96
CA LYS A 146 -5.15 23.15 -2.59
C LYS A 146 -5.04 23.34 -1.09
N ASP A 147 -5.38 22.33 -0.30
CA ASP A 147 -5.32 22.39 1.16
C ASP A 147 -3.89 22.67 1.63
N LYS A 148 -3.75 23.68 2.53
CA LYS A 148 -2.44 24.15 2.99
C LYS A 148 -1.66 23.10 3.76
N GLU A 149 -2.33 22.34 4.61
CA GLU A 149 -1.70 21.31 5.44
C GLU A 149 -1.25 20.11 4.59
N THR A 150 -2.06 19.71 3.62
CA THR A 150 -1.72 18.66 2.66
C THR A 150 -0.51 19.05 1.80
N LYS A 151 -0.45 20.31 1.33
CA LYS A 151 0.72 20.83 0.60
C LYS A 151 1.97 20.88 1.48
N LEU A 152 1.83 21.29 2.74
CA LEU A 152 2.95 21.29 3.67
C LEU A 152 3.49 19.89 3.91
N MET A 153 2.62 18.88 4.12
CA MET A 153 3.02 17.49 4.23
C MET A 153 3.77 17.01 2.99
N GLY A 154 3.23 17.26 1.78
CA GLY A 154 3.89 16.89 0.53
C GLY A 154 5.28 17.53 0.41
N LYS A 155 5.40 18.81 0.73
CA LYS A 155 6.68 19.54 0.71
C LYS A 155 7.72 18.95 1.68
N LEU A 156 7.28 18.48 2.85
CA LEU A 156 8.16 17.88 3.84
C LEU A 156 8.55 16.42 3.48
N MET A 157 7.66 15.70 2.78
CA MET A 157 7.91 14.31 2.39
C MET A 157 8.90 14.19 1.22
N ILE A 158 8.89 15.12 0.26
CA ILE A 158 9.77 15.06 -0.92
C ILE A 158 11.25 15.01 -0.55
N PRO A 159 11.81 15.93 0.26
CA PRO A 159 13.22 15.87 0.64
C PRO A 159 13.58 14.61 1.42
N ARG A 160 12.65 14.12 2.25
CA ARG A 160 12.83 12.90 3.05
C ARG A 160 12.88 11.64 2.18
N ALA A 161 12.00 11.56 1.18
CA ALA A 161 12.00 10.47 0.22
C ALA A 161 13.27 10.46 -0.65
N LEU A 162 13.70 11.64 -1.11
CA LEU A 162 14.96 11.78 -1.86
C LEU A 162 16.17 11.42 -1.01
N GLY A 163 16.23 11.85 0.26
CA GLY A 163 17.30 11.51 1.19
C GLY A 163 17.42 10.01 1.42
N LEU A 164 16.28 9.29 1.53
CA LEU A 164 16.24 7.82 1.68
C LEU A 164 16.59 7.08 0.38
N ALA A 165 16.38 7.68 -0.78
CA ALA A 165 16.72 7.07 -2.07
C ALA A 165 18.21 7.19 -2.43
N ILE A 166 18.95 8.09 -1.76
CA ILE A 166 20.37 8.37 -2.01
C ILE A 166 21.28 7.67 -0.97
N SER A 167 20.72 7.26 0.16
CA SER A 167 21.43 6.55 1.23
C SER A 167 21.45 5.04 1.01
#